data_4a85c9fad72bbde3b6e82d9b7747ee27
#
_entry.id   4a85c9fad72bbde3b6e82d9b7747ee27
#
_cell.length_a   1.000
_cell.length_b   1.000
_cell.length_c   1.000
_cell.angle_alpha   90.00
_cell.angle_beta   90.00
_cell.angle_gamma   90.00
#
_symmetry.space_group_name_H-M   'P 1'
#
loop_
_entity.id
_entity.type
_entity.pdbx_description
1 polymer ?
#
loop_
_entity_poly.entity_id
_entity_poly.type
_entity_poly.pdbx_seq_one_letter_code
_entity_poly.pdbx_strand_id
1 'polypeptide(L)'
;SNRLGKARSARWLPTWNAALAWNMHEEEFFEKLTPALSHFTLKASYSLTADRGPAFVTNSRVVYRNYSPYRPFADVKESGLQIEDLENSELTYEKKHEFNIGVDFGFIDNRINLSADYYTRNNYDLIGVINTQGSGGQGMKYANVASMKSSGFELTLSTKNIRTKSFQWTTDFIFSKSKNEITELDSKARVMSLISGMGFAEKG
;
A
#
# COMPACT_ATOMS: atom_id res chain seq x y z
N SER A 1 4.05 2.66 -20.19
CA SER A 1 5.27 1.94 -20.57
C SER A 1 6.27 1.96 -19.42
N ASN A 2 6.33 0.87 -18.66
CA ASN A 2 7.15 0.79 -17.46
C ASN A 2 8.52 0.17 -17.78
N ARG A 3 9.38 0.93 -18.44
CA ARG A 3 10.75 0.53 -18.74
C ARG A 3 11.75 0.93 -17.65
N LEU A 4 11.32 1.06 -16.43
CA LEU A 4 12.20 1.47 -15.35
C LEU A 4 12.90 0.25 -14.78
N GLY A 5 14.08 -0.08 -15.28
CA GLY A 5 15.19 -0.76 -14.61
C GLY A 5 14.98 -2.07 -13.87
N LYS A 6 13.76 -2.57 -13.77
CA LYS A 6 13.46 -3.82 -13.08
C LYS A 6 13.87 -5.04 -13.89
N ALA A 7 14.05 -6.17 -13.23
CA ALA A 7 14.34 -7.45 -13.88
C ALA A 7 13.43 -7.69 -15.09
N ARG A 8 13.95 -8.28 -16.14
CA ARG A 8 13.17 -8.53 -17.37
C ARG A 8 11.88 -9.29 -17.10
N SER A 9 11.90 -10.23 -16.18
CA SER A 9 10.75 -11.02 -15.72
C SER A 9 9.70 -10.20 -14.97
N ALA A 10 10.11 -9.12 -14.30
CA ALA A 10 9.23 -8.28 -13.48
C ALA A 10 8.73 -7.02 -14.19
N ARG A 11 9.04 -6.83 -15.49
CA ARG A 11 8.63 -5.61 -16.24
C ARG A 11 7.14 -5.50 -16.49
N TRP A 12 6.45 -6.60 -16.50
CA TRP A 12 5.03 -6.70 -16.78
C TRP A 12 4.32 -7.37 -15.61
N LEU A 13 3.53 -6.61 -14.90
CA LEU A 13 2.61 -7.12 -13.90
C LEU A 13 1.20 -6.68 -14.28
N PRO A 14 0.29 -7.62 -14.60
CA PRO A 14 -1.10 -7.28 -14.86
C PRO A 14 -1.75 -6.76 -13.59
N THR A 15 -2.40 -5.61 -13.69
CA THR A 15 -3.24 -5.06 -12.63
C THR A 15 -4.69 -5.15 -13.06
N TRP A 16 -5.57 -5.52 -12.15
CA TRP A 16 -6.98 -5.69 -12.45
C TRP A 16 -7.83 -5.40 -11.22
N ASN A 17 -9.08 -5.11 -11.46
CA ASN A 17 -10.10 -4.88 -10.44
C ASN A 17 -11.40 -5.52 -10.91
N ALA A 18 -12.06 -6.23 -10.01
CA ALA A 18 -13.41 -6.75 -10.18
C ALA A 18 -14.27 -6.22 -9.03
N ALA A 19 -15.43 -5.67 -9.35
CA ALA A 19 -16.37 -5.15 -8.37
C ALA A 19 -17.78 -5.60 -8.72
N LEU A 20 -18.55 -5.91 -7.67
CA LEU A 20 -19.96 -6.28 -7.75
C LEU A 20 -20.74 -5.44 -6.73
N ALA A 21 -21.90 -4.96 -7.16
CA ALA A 21 -22.88 -4.34 -6.29
C ALA A 21 -24.25 -4.95 -6.55
N TRP A 22 -24.95 -5.29 -5.49
CA TRP A 22 -26.31 -5.82 -5.56
C TRP A 22 -27.26 -4.92 -4.78
N ASN A 23 -28.16 -4.32 -5.53
CA ASN A 23 -29.20 -3.45 -4.98
C ASN A 23 -30.40 -4.31 -4.58
N MET A 24 -30.37 -4.87 -3.39
CA MET A 24 -31.41 -5.79 -2.91
C MET A 24 -32.75 -5.09 -2.72
N HIS A 25 -32.77 -3.77 -2.56
CA HIS A 25 -34.02 -2.97 -2.43
C HIS A 25 -34.82 -2.89 -3.72
N GLU A 26 -34.26 -3.26 -4.88
CA GLU A 26 -34.97 -3.34 -6.17
C GLU A 26 -35.62 -4.71 -6.40
N GLU A 27 -35.42 -5.67 -5.52
CA GLU A 27 -35.94 -7.04 -5.65
C GLU A 27 -37.37 -7.15 -5.07
N GLU A 28 -38.23 -7.96 -5.70
CA GLU A 28 -39.63 -8.15 -5.30
C GLU A 28 -39.79 -8.63 -3.84
N PHE A 29 -38.87 -9.44 -3.34
CA PHE A 29 -38.93 -9.92 -1.95
C PHE A 29 -38.70 -8.80 -0.93
N PHE A 30 -38.08 -7.69 -1.35
CA PHE A 30 -37.76 -6.56 -0.50
C PHE A 30 -38.97 -5.62 -0.28
N GLU A 31 -39.92 -5.60 -1.18
CA GLU A 31 -41.13 -4.77 -1.06
C GLU A 31 -41.87 -4.93 0.27
N LYS A 32 -41.85 -6.16 0.83
CA LYS A 32 -42.47 -6.46 2.13
C LYS A 32 -41.77 -5.79 3.32
N LEU A 33 -40.53 -5.33 3.16
CA LEU A 33 -39.74 -4.66 4.20
C LEU A 33 -39.85 -3.14 4.12
N THR A 34 -40.40 -2.61 3.01
CA THR A 34 -40.70 -1.19 2.82
C THR A 34 -41.98 -0.80 3.60
N PRO A 35 -42.04 0.30 4.37
CA PRO A 35 -41.09 1.44 4.36
C PRO A 35 -40.00 1.38 5.46
N ALA A 36 -39.94 0.34 6.27
CA ALA A 36 -38.99 0.28 7.37
C ALA A 36 -37.55 0.30 6.88
N LEU A 37 -37.25 -0.48 5.82
CA LEU A 37 -35.95 -0.55 5.17
C LEU A 37 -36.09 0.00 3.74
N SER A 38 -35.63 1.23 3.52
CA SER A 38 -35.82 1.97 2.26
C SER A 38 -34.73 1.69 1.24
N HIS A 39 -33.55 1.26 1.71
CA HIS A 39 -32.41 1.01 0.86
C HIS A 39 -31.56 -0.11 1.46
N PHE A 40 -31.10 -1.03 0.61
CA PHE A 40 -30.12 -2.04 0.97
C PHE A 40 -29.28 -2.39 -0.23
N THR A 41 -27.98 -2.12 -0.14
CA THR A 41 -27.00 -2.49 -1.17
C THR A 41 -25.86 -3.25 -0.55
N LEU A 42 -25.52 -4.39 -1.15
CA LEU A 42 -24.33 -5.18 -0.84
C LEU A 42 -23.28 -4.90 -1.91
N LYS A 43 -22.06 -4.58 -1.49
CA LYS A 43 -20.92 -4.30 -2.37
C LYS A 43 -19.77 -5.24 -2.05
N ALA A 44 -19.10 -5.74 -3.06
CA ALA A 44 -17.86 -6.50 -2.91
C ALA A 44 -16.90 -6.12 -4.03
N SER A 45 -15.64 -5.97 -3.71
CA SER A 45 -14.60 -5.73 -4.71
C SER A 45 -13.31 -6.45 -4.36
N TYR A 46 -12.60 -6.85 -5.39
CA TYR A 46 -11.27 -7.43 -5.29
C TYR A 46 -10.36 -6.80 -6.33
N SER A 47 -9.18 -6.37 -5.90
CA SER A 47 -8.21 -5.74 -6.79
C SER A 47 -6.80 -6.25 -6.58
N LEU A 48 -6.05 -6.31 -7.67
CA LEU A 48 -4.61 -6.47 -7.69
C LEU A 48 -3.99 -5.22 -8.29
N THR A 49 -3.25 -4.49 -7.48
CA THR A 49 -2.50 -3.31 -7.90
C THR A 49 -1.00 -3.52 -7.71
N ALA A 50 -0.21 -2.73 -8.42
CA ALA A 50 1.23 -2.76 -8.35
C ALA A 50 1.79 -1.36 -8.15
N ASP A 51 2.76 -1.22 -7.27
CA ASP A 51 3.53 0.00 -7.11
C ASP A 51 4.98 -0.23 -7.53
N ARG A 52 5.59 0.80 -8.09
CA ARG A 52 6.98 0.77 -8.55
C ARG A 52 7.98 1.00 -7.43
N GLY A 53 7.52 1.49 -6.29
CA GLY A 53 8.38 2.05 -5.28
C GLY A 53 9.05 3.36 -5.74
N PRO A 54 10.04 3.85 -5.00
CA PRO A 54 10.75 5.09 -5.31
C PRO A 54 11.38 5.07 -6.70
N ALA A 55 11.28 6.18 -7.43
CA ALA A 55 11.71 6.27 -8.85
C ALA A 55 13.23 6.06 -9.06
N PHE A 56 14.04 6.30 -8.04
CA PHE A 56 15.49 6.21 -8.08
C PHE A 56 16.06 4.80 -7.81
N VAL A 57 15.19 3.82 -7.51
CA VAL A 57 15.58 2.47 -7.06
C VAL A 57 15.80 1.48 -8.21
N THR A 58 15.86 1.94 -9.44
CA THR A 58 15.58 1.08 -10.61
C THR A 58 16.76 0.82 -11.53
N ASN A 59 17.98 0.78 -11.02
CA ASN A 59 19.14 0.47 -11.86
C ASN A 59 19.27 -1.04 -12.10
N SER A 60 19.03 -1.46 -13.35
CA SER A 60 19.27 -2.83 -13.83
C SER A 60 20.71 -3.05 -14.33
N ARG A 61 21.60 -2.12 -14.06
CA ARG A 61 23.01 -2.13 -14.45
C ARG A 61 23.85 -1.52 -13.38
N VAL A 62 25.10 -1.98 -13.28
CA VAL A 62 26.12 -1.35 -12.44
C VAL A 62 26.39 0.06 -12.96
N VAL A 63 26.35 1.05 -12.07
CA VAL A 63 26.69 2.44 -12.36
C VAL A 63 28.10 2.72 -11.85
N TYR A 64 28.95 3.21 -12.73
CA TYR A 64 30.31 3.63 -12.39
C TYR A 64 30.38 5.15 -12.41
N ARG A 65 31.11 5.70 -11.44
CA ARG A 65 31.45 7.12 -11.39
C ARG A 65 32.96 7.28 -11.51
N ASN A 66 33.38 8.32 -12.24
CA ASN A 66 34.79 8.73 -12.23
C ASN A 66 35.17 9.21 -10.85
N TYR A 67 36.24 8.70 -10.32
CA TYR A 67 36.80 9.04 -9.03
C TYR A 67 38.26 9.44 -9.21
N SER A 68 38.66 10.58 -8.64
CA SER A 68 40.06 10.99 -8.58
C SER A 68 40.55 10.80 -7.15
N PRO A 69 41.35 9.75 -6.88
CA PRO A 69 41.87 9.51 -5.54
C PRO A 69 42.77 10.67 -5.13
N TYR A 70 42.67 11.10 -3.88
CA TYR A 70 43.57 12.07 -3.30
C TYR A 70 44.93 11.41 -3.04
N ARG A 71 45.96 11.88 -3.77
CA ARG A 71 47.34 11.50 -3.55
C ARG A 71 48.15 12.75 -3.22
N PRO A 72 48.59 12.92 -1.95
CA PRO A 72 49.18 14.18 -1.48
C PRO A 72 50.52 14.57 -2.12
N PHE A 73 51.20 13.65 -2.80
CA PHE A 73 52.54 13.89 -3.38
C PHE A 73 52.64 13.49 -4.85
N ALA A 74 51.52 13.39 -5.57
CA ALA A 74 51.58 13.06 -7.00
C ALA A 74 51.26 14.30 -7.85
N ASP A 75 52.20 14.62 -8.75
CA ASP A 75 52.02 15.73 -9.72
C ASP A 75 50.99 15.45 -10.80
N VAL A 76 50.59 14.18 -10.96
CA VAL A 76 49.62 13.74 -11.97
C VAL A 76 48.36 13.29 -11.29
N LYS A 77 47.21 13.85 -11.70
CA LYS A 77 45.90 13.38 -11.30
C LYS A 77 45.58 12.06 -11.96
N GLU A 78 45.54 10.99 -11.20
CA GLU A 78 45.04 9.71 -11.70
C GLU A 78 43.49 9.71 -11.64
N SER A 79 42.89 9.15 -12.68
CA SER A 79 41.44 8.87 -12.69
C SER A 79 41.18 7.40 -12.46
N GLY A 80 40.24 7.11 -11.59
CA GLY A 80 39.75 5.76 -11.31
C GLY A 80 38.24 5.65 -11.56
N LEU A 81 37.76 4.45 -11.58
CA LEU A 81 36.32 4.17 -11.61
C LEU A 81 35.89 3.62 -10.25
N GLN A 82 34.86 4.21 -9.69
CA GLN A 82 34.22 3.73 -8.48
C GLN A 82 32.82 3.24 -8.84
N ILE A 83 32.41 2.11 -8.26
CA ILE A 83 31.02 1.64 -8.35
C ILE A 83 30.17 2.59 -7.52
N GLU A 84 29.21 3.23 -8.16
CA GLU A 84 28.22 4.10 -7.51
C GLU A 84 27.01 3.30 -7.09
N ASP A 85 26.48 2.47 -8.00
CA ASP A 85 25.35 1.59 -7.73
C ASP A 85 25.64 0.17 -8.28
N LEU A 86 25.31 -0.82 -7.47
CA LEU A 86 25.31 -2.21 -7.88
C LEU A 86 24.05 -2.52 -8.71
N GLU A 87 24.19 -3.47 -9.61
CA GLU A 87 23.03 -4.02 -10.30
C GLU A 87 22.02 -4.59 -9.31
N ASN A 88 20.74 -4.24 -9.50
CA ASN A 88 19.62 -4.78 -8.73
C ASN A 88 18.65 -5.49 -9.66
N SER A 89 19.05 -6.68 -10.12
CA SER A 89 18.27 -7.49 -11.06
C SER A 89 17.10 -8.23 -10.41
N GLU A 90 17.08 -8.33 -9.08
CA GLU A 90 16.07 -9.08 -8.32
C GLU A 90 14.87 -8.22 -7.89
N LEU A 91 14.99 -6.89 -8.00
CA LEU A 91 13.94 -5.98 -7.56
C LEU A 91 12.66 -6.15 -8.38
N THR A 92 11.55 -6.46 -7.69
CA THR A 92 10.22 -6.58 -8.28
C THR A 92 9.31 -5.41 -7.87
N TYR A 93 8.11 -5.36 -8.47
CA TYR A 93 7.07 -4.43 -8.04
C TYR A 93 6.53 -4.83 -6.67
N GLU A 94 6.18 -3.84 -5.86
CA GLU A 94 5.29 -4.04 -4.73
C GLU A 94 3.92 -4.46 -5.25
N LYS A 95 3.35 -5.52 -4.69
CA LYS A 95 2.04 -6.07 -5.09
C LYS A 95 1.07 -5.86 -3.95
N LYS A 96 -0.12 -5.39 -4.28
CA LYS A 96 -1.18 -5.14 -3.32
C LYS A 96 -2.43 -5.87 -3.76
N HIS A 97 -2.84 -6.86 -2.99
CA HIS A 97 -4.14 -7.50 -3.08
C HIS A 97 -5.07 -6.86 -2.08
N GLU A 98 -6.20 -6.37 -2.54
CA GLU A 98 -7.19 -5.72 -1.68
C GLU A 98 -8.56 -6.32 -1.93
N PHE A 99 -9.19 -6.78 -0.86
CA PHE A 99 -10.57 -7.24 -0.82
C PHE A 99 -11.38 -6.29 0.04
N ASN A 100 -12.50 -5.83 -0.49
CA ASN A 100 -13.45 -4.97 0.22
C ASN A 100 -14.84 -5.60 0.13
N ILE A 101 -15.56 -5.58 1.24
CA ILE A 101 -16.98 -5.89 1.30
C ILE A 101 -17.69 -4.82 2.12
N GLY A 102 -18.79 -4.31 1.60
CA GLY A 102 -19.54 -3.26 2.24
C GLY A 102 -21.04 -3.46 2.11
N VAL A 103 -21.76 -2.91 3.07
CA VAL A 103 -23.21 -2.89 3.08
C VAL A 103 -23.69 -1.48 3.36
N ASP A 104 -24.71 -1.06 2.62
CA ASP A 104 -25.39 0.22 2.83
C ASP A 104 -26.85 -0.04 3.16
N PHE A 105 -27.33 0.50 4.25
CA PHE A 105 -28.71 0.46 4.69
C PHE A 105 -29.29 1.86 4.76
N GLY A 106 -30.51 2.00 4.30
CA GLY A 106 -31.34 3.19 4.49
C GLY A 106 -32.64 2.80 5.18
N PHE A 107 -32.99 3.47 6.26
CA PHE A 107 -34.20 3.23 7.02
C PHE A 107 -35.07 4.47 7.01
N ILE A 108 -36.43 4.26 7.06
CA ILE A 108 -37.42 5.32 7.22
C ILE A 108 -37.22 6.42 6.18
N ASP A 109 -37.42 6.08 4.91
CA ASP A 109 -37.18 6.99 3.76
C ASP A 109 -35.81 7.67 3.78
N ASN A 110 -34.77 6.89 4.02
CA ASN A 110 -33.39 7.37 4.12
C ASN A 110 -33.15 8.47 5.18
N ARG A 111 -33.94 8.47 6.24
CA ARG A 111 -33.69 9.32 7.40
C ARG A 111 -32.54 8.83 8.23
N ILE A 112 -32.31 7.51 8.26
CA ILE A 112 -31.20 6.86 8.91
C ILE A 112 -30.47 6.09 7.82
N ASN A 113 -29.21 6.42 7.60
CA ASN A 113 -28.32 5.73 6.66
C ASN A 113 -27.15 5.14 7.44
N LEU A 114 -26.91 3.84 7.24
CA LEU A 114 -25.85 3.09 7.86
C LEU A 114 -25.01 2.45 6.77
N SER A 115 -23.73 2.77 6.72
CA SER A 115 -22.74 2.09 5.90
C SER A 115 -21.74 1.35 6.78
N ALA A 116 -21.49 0.10 6.45
CA ALA A 116 -20.46 -0.69 7.12
C ALA A 116 -19.57 -1.33 6.06
N ASP A 117 -18.28 -1.08 6.15
CA ASP A 117 -17.27 -1.55 5.21
C ASP A 117 -16.18 -2.32 5.95
N TYR A 118 -15.81 -3.47 5.43
CA TYR A 118 -14.66 -4.24 5.87
C TYR A 118 -13.69 -4.43 4.72
N TYR A 119 -12.42 -4.17 4.99
CA TYR A 119 -11.37 -4.38 4.01
C TYR A 119 -10.23 -5.24 4.57
N THR A 120 -9.61 -5.99 3.70
CA THR A 120 -8.33 -6.65 3.97
C THR A 120 -7.40 -6.40 2.80
N ARG A 121 -6.17 -6.05 3.11
CA ARG A 121 -5.13 -5.67 2.17
C ARG A 121 -3.86 -6.42 2.49
N ASN A 122 -3.35 -7.15 1.51
CA ASN A 122 -2.08 -7.83 1.61
C ASN A 122 -1.09 -7.15 0.67
N ASN A 123 -0.06 -6.55 1.23
CA ASN A 123 1.04 -5.94 0.50
C ASN A 123 2.22 -6.91 0.51
N TYR A 124 2.69 -7.28 -0.67
CA TYR A 124 3.81 -8.19 -0.87
C TYR A 124 4.96 -7.47 -1.54
N ASP A 125 6.16 -7.98 -1.31
CA ASP A 125 7.37 -7.50 -1.96
C ASP A 125 7.64 -6.01 -1.70
N LEU A 126 7.32 -5.51 -0.49
CA LEU A 126 7.57 -4.14 -0.08
C LEU A 126 9.05 -3.81 -0.19
N ILE A 127 9.35 -2.68 -0.83
CA ILE A 127 10.72 -2.25 -1.09
C ILE A 127 11.27 -1.52 0.13
N GLY A 128 12.37 -2.00 0.64
CA GLY A 128 13.09 -1.41 1.77
C GLY A 128 14.60 -1.39 1.54
N VAL A 129 15.31 -0.78 2.46
CA VAL A 129 16.77 -0.71 2.44
C VAL A 129 17.35 -1.86 3.25
N ILE A 130 18.25 -2.62 2.66
CA ILE A 130 19.05 -3.64 3.36
C ILE A 130 20.51 -3.24 3.41
N ASN A 131 21.17 -3.63 4.50
CA ASN A 131 22.61 -3.49 4.62
C ASN A 131 23.30 -4.64 3.89
N THR A 132 24.28 -4.31 3.05
CA THR A 132 25.15 -5.27 2.39
C THR A 132 26.43 -5.46 3.20
N GLN A 133 27.20 -6.47 2.86
CA GLN A 133 28.51 -6.69 3.51
C GLN A 133 29.57 -5.63 3.15
N GLY A 134 29.26 -4.74 2.22
CA GLY A 134 30.18 -3.70 1.76
C GLY A 134 31.31 -4.18 0.85
N SER A 135 31.49 -5.49 0.69
CA SER A 135 32.56 -6.08 -0.15
C SER A 135 32.43 -5.73 -1.64
N GLY A 136 31.22 -5.35 -2.09
CA GLY A 136 30.97 -4.86 -3.44
C GLY A 136 31.09 -3.35 -3.61
N GLY A 137 31.56 -2.61 -2.58
CA GLY A 137 31.68 -1.16 -2.62
C GLY A 137 30.41 -0.38 -2.24
N GLN A 138 29.32 -1.07 -1.97
CA GLN A 138 28.06 -0.45 -1.54
C GLN A 138 27.61 -1.05 -0.20
N GLY A 139 27.40 -0.20 0.80
CA GLY A 139 27.00 -0.61 2.16
C GLY A 139 25.51 -0.88 2.33
N MET A 140 24.68 -0.33 1.45
CA MET A 140 23.22 -0.46 1.49
C MET A 140 22.67 -0.61 0.07
N LYS A 141 21.61 -1.40 -0.09
CA LYS A 141 20.85 -1.51 -1.34
C LYS A 141 19.36 -1.59 -1.06
N TYR A 142 18.55 -1.27 -2.07
CA TYR A 142 17.12 -1.50 -2.03
C TYR A 142 16.79 -2.93 -2.44
N ALA A 143 15.87 -3.56 -1.72
CA ALA A 143 15.38 -4.90 -2.02
C ALA A 143 13.91 -5.04 -1.62
N ASN A 144 13.26 -6.08 -2.10
CA ASN A 144 11.94 -6.47 -1.62
C ASN A 144 12.14 -7.25 -0.31
N VAL A 145 11.77 -6.64 0.83
CA VAL A 145 12.20 -7.13 2.16
C VAL A 145 11.06 -7.46 3.10
N ALA A 146 9.84 -7.08 2.78
CA ALA A 146 8.74 -7.24 3.71
C ALA A 146 7.41 -7.53 3.01
N SER A 147 6.55 -8.20 3.76
CA SER A 147 5.12 -8.34 3.43
C SER A 147 4.31 -7.85 4.62
N MET A 148 3.21 -7.15 4.35
CA MET A 148 2.36 -6.56 5.38
C MET A 148 0.89 -6.87 5.08
N LYS A 149 0.17 -7.24 6.11
CA LYS A 149 -1.28 -7.40 6.09
C LYS A 149 -1.94 -6.26 6.84
N SER A 150 -2.90 -5.60 6.20
CA SER A 150 -3.75 -4.58 6.81
C SER A 150 -5.19 -5.05 6.75
N SER A 151 -5.94 -4.86 7.80
CA SER A 151 -7.38 -5.09 7.82
C SER A 151 -8.06 -3.98 8.59
N GLY A 152 -9.26 -3.62 8.20
CA GLY A 152 -10.00 -2.58 8.87
C GLY A 152 -11.50 -2.73 8.69
N PHE A 153 -12.20 -2.11 9.61
CA PHE A 153 -13.64 -1.99 9.63
C PHE A 153 -14.02 -0.53 9.79
N GLU A 154 -14.91 -0.06 8.95
CA GLU A 154 -15.44 1.30 8.98
C GLU A 154 -16.95 1.25 9.09
N LEU A 155 -17.50 2.08 9.97
CA LEU A 155 -18.94 2.24 10.19
C LEU A 155 -19.28 3.71 10.09
N THR A 156 -20.22 4.04 9.23
CA THR A 156 -20.74 5.40 9.09
C THR A 156 -22.25 5.38 9.31
N LEU A 157 -22.71 6.13 10.30
CA LEU A 157 -24.12 6.33 10.59
C LEU A 157 -24.46 7.80 10.37
N SER A 158 -25.40 8.06 9.48
CA SER A 158 -25.92 9.40 9.21
C SER A 158 -27.41 9.44 9.49
N THR A 159 -27.85 10.39 10.32
CA THR A 159 -29.25 10.52 10.71
C THR A 159 -29.76 11.91 10.48
N LYS A 160 -30.97 12.02 9.94
CA LYS A 160 -31.76 13.28 9.79
C LYS A 160 -32.78 13.34 10.92
N ASN A 161 -32.37 13.89 12.07
CA ASN A 161 -33.16 13.87 13.29
C ASN A 161 -34.41 14.78 13.18
N ILE A 162 -34.21 16.01 12.76
CA ILE A 162 -35.28 17.00 12.60
C ILE A 162 -35.11 17.67 11.24
N ARG A 163 -36.23 17.79 10.53
CA ARG A 163 -36.29 18.53 9.26
C ARG A 163 -37.60 19.32 9.21
N THR A 164 -37.50 20.61 9.46
CA THR A 164 -38.61 21.58 9.31
C THR A 164 -38.22 22.63 8.26
N LYS A 165 -39.14 23.50 7.90
CA LYS A 165 -38.90 24.60 6.95
C LYS A 165 -37.80 25.57 7.42
N SER A 166 -37.65 25.74 8.73
CA SER A 166 -36.75 26.71 9.35
C SER A 166 -35.61 26.10 10.17
N PHE A 167 -35.64 24.79 10.40
CA PHE A 167 -34.65 24.11 11.22
C PHE A 167 -34.37 22.71 10.72
N GLN A 168 -33.07 22.36 10.60
CA GLN A 168 -32.61 21.02 10.24
C GLN A 168 -31.53 20.60 11.22
N TRP A 169 -31.68 19.39 11.76
CA TRP A 169 -30.66 18.74 12.59
C TRP A 169 -30.30 17.38 12.01
N THR A 170 -29.02 17.22 11.67
CA THR A 170 -28.41 15.97 11.21
C THR A 170 -27.32 15.56 12.19
N THR A 171 -27.10 14.26 12.31
CA THR A 171 -25.99 13.70 13.10
C THR A 171 -25.25 12.69 12.24
N ASP A 172 -23.93 12.84 12.16
CA ASP A 172 -23.04 11.91 11.50
C ASP A 172 -22.08 11.32 12.54
N PHE A 173 -22.05 10.00 12.61
CA PHE A 173 -21.16 9.24 13.46
C PHE A 173 -20.28 8.34 12.58
N ILE A 174 -18.96 8.46 12.74
CA ILE A 174 -17.99 7.67 12.01
C ILE A 174 -17.12 6.92 13.02
N PHE A 175 -17.05 5.61 12.83
CA PHE A 175 -16.16 4.75 13.60
C PHE A 175 -15.26 3.97 12.65
N SER A 176 -13.96 3.98 12.90
CA SER A 176 -13.00 3.19 12.14
C SER A 176 -12.04 2.47 13.07
N LYS A 177 -11.72 1.23 12.72
CA LYS A 177 -10.70 0.43 13.40
C LYS A 177 -9.85 -0.26 12.34
N SER A 178 -8.53 -0.11 12.43
CA SER A 178 -7.60 -0.79 11.55
C SER A 178 -6.52 -1.52 12.33
N LYS A 179 -6.03 -2.61 11.75
CA LYS A 179 -4.87 -3.38 12.24
C LYS A 179 -3.90 -3.56 11.08
N ASN A 180 -2.63 -3.28 11.35
CA ASN A 180 -1.54 -3.55 10.44
C ASN A 180 -0.59 -4.54 11.10
N GLU A 181 -0.12 -5.53 10.34
CA GLU A 181 0.77 -6.58 10.80
C GLU A 181 1.81 -6.88 9.72
N ILE A 182 3.07 -6.89 10.11
CA ILE A 182 4.15 -7.32 9.24
C ILE A 182 4.20 -8.84 9.29
N THR A 183 3.86 -9.49 8.17
CA THR A 183 3.77 -10.95 8.08
C THR A 183 5.10 -11.59 7.73
N GLU A 184 5.96 -10.87 7.01
CA GLU A 184 7.26 -11.34 6.60
C GLU A 184 8.24 -10.17 6.59
N LEU A 185 9.44 -10.41 7.09
CA LEU A 185 10.52 -9.44 7.12
C LEU A 185 11.85 -10.14 6.87
N ASP A 186 12.52 -9.82 5.77
CA ASP A 186 13.81 -10.39 5.38
C ASP A 186 15.00 -9.57 5.89
N SER A 187 14.77 -8.48 6.56
CA SER A 187 15.81 -7.65 7.18
C SER A 187 15.93 -7.93 8.68
N LYS A 188 17.12 -8.31 9.14
CA LYS A 188 17.40 -8.37 10.58
C LYS A 188 17.77 -6.96 11.08
N ALA A 189 17.01 -6.47 12.07
CA ALA A 189 17.37 -5.25 12.78
C ALA A 189 18.78 -5.42 13.39
N ARG A 190 19.71 -4.52 13.06
CA ARG A 190 21.04 -4.49 13.65
C ARG A 190 21.09 -3.42 14.73
N VAL A 191 21.91 -3.64 15.76
CA VAL A 191 22.11 -2.67 16.85
C VAL A 191 22.49 -1.29 16.29
N MET A 192 23.26 -1.24 15.21
CA MET A 192 23.61 0.02 14.52
C MET A 192 22.41 0.76 13.92
N SER A 193 21.39 0.04 13.45
CA SER A 193 20.16 0.66 12.93
C SER A 193 19.34 1.31 14.05
N LEU A 194 19.39 0.74 15.25
CA LEU A 194 18.75 1.30 16.45
C LEU A 194 19.45 2.60 16.89
N ILE A 195 20.78 2.63 16.84
CA ILE A 195 21.61 3.77 17.27
C ILE A 195 21.55 4.91 16.25
N SER A 196 21.52 4.59 14.95
CA SER A 196 21.50 5.59 13.88
C SER A 196 20.15 6.28 13.65
N GLY A 197 19.12 5.88 14.38
CA GLY A 197 17.77 6.43 14.21
C GLY A 197 17.08 6.08 12.87
N MET A 198 17.70 5.22 12.07
CA MET A 198 17.03 4.59 10.95
C MET A 198 15.98 3.62 11.50
N GLY A 199 14.73 3.92 11.30
CA GLY A 199 13.61 3.10 11.79
C GLY A 199 13.83 1.62 11.46
N PHE A 200 13.46 0.76 12.38
CA PHE A 200 13.42 -0.68 12.16
C PHE A 200 11.97 -1.15 12.26
N ALA A 201 11.67 -2.21 11.54
CA ALA A 201 10.38 -2.88 11.60
C ALA A 201 10.58 -4.27 12.18
N GLU A 202 9.64 -4.72 12.96
CA GLU A 202 9.60 -6.05 13.56
C GLU A 202 8.37 -6.80 13.06
N LYS A 203 8.52 -8.12 12.94
CA LYS A 203 7.40 -8.99 12.58
C LYS A 203 6.42 -9.02 13.75
N GLY A 204 5.17 -8.67 13.50
CA GLY A 204 4.06 -8.70 14.46
C GLY A 204 3.51 -10.11 14.71
#